data_87738345d003772b4582ca3bafcc7ac4
#
_entry.id   87738345d003772b4582ca3bafcc7ac4
#
_cell.length_a   1.000
_cell.length_b   1.000
_cell.length_c   1.000
_cell.angle_alpha   90.00
_cell.angle_beta   90.00
_cell.angle_gamma   90.00
#
_symmetry.space_group_name_H-M   'P 1'
#
loop_
_entity.id
_entity.type
_entity.pdbx_description
1 polymer ?
#
loop_
_entity_poly.entity_id
_entity_poly.type
_entity_poly.pdbx_seq_one_letter_code
_entity_poly.pdbx_strand_id
1 'polypeptide(L)'
;MSTLAKILGALPFSLDVGGRKTRWVLRLGDAMMSSARRRNFKLLGKPVELPEKHLLRLWNYAGTNIDRTYRSSDLWRYVLAHVREDGRFIDIGANIGGYLKLANERGMTTLGVEANPELGPVLERNRQVFGEVHSVALGDAEGVEPFHISDSNPGGSSLVKSDKGWKSSGYDRTVDVQVTTLDHLLQTKLPDWDVVDLVKIDVEGAEESVVRGMQKSLSTGKIRAIWCEVRGPESDRNPNSALVVNRLLTGHGYQAFCFDSSSKHPFRPFEPSAVLPQYFDLLFVQSADFIGQS
;
A
#
# COMPACT_ATOMS: atom_id res chain seq x y z
N MET A 1 -4.89 -2.30 -32.43
CA MET A 1 -5.72 -1.98 -31.25
C MET A 1 -7.17 -1.94 -31.70
N SER A 2 -8.07 -2.70 -31.05
CA SER A 2 -9.49 -2.71 -31.45
C SER A 2 -10.14 -1.36 -31.06
N THR A 3 -11.17 -0.96 -31.80
CA THR A 3 -11.94 0.26 -31.56
C THR A 3 -12.44 0.37 -30.11
N LEU A 4 -12.78 -0.76 -29.48
CA LEU A 4 -13.22 -0.83 -28.09
C LEU A 4 -12.10 -0.43 -27.09
N ALA A 5 -10.85 -0.83 -27.35
CA ALA A 5 -9.70 -0.43 -26.52
C ALA A 5 -9.41 1.08 -26.61
N LYS A 6 -9.69 1.69 -27.77
CA LYS A 6 -9.59 3.16 -27.94
C LYS A 6 -10.73 3.89 -27.21
N ILE A 7 -11.95 3.32 -27.25
CA ILE A 7 -13.12 3.89 -26.56
C ILE A 7 -12.94 3.80 -25.04
N LEU A 8 -12.47 2.68 -24.51
CA LEU A 8 -12.25 2.49 -23.06
C LEU A 8 -11.07 3.32 -22.55
N GLY A 9 -10.03 3.55 -23.37
CA GLY A 9 -8.90 4.42 -23.05
C GLY A 9 -9.19 5.93 -23.18
N ALA A 10 -10.31 6.30 -23.81
CA ALA A 10 -10.73 7.68 -24.01
C ALA A 10 -11.83 8.13 -23.03
N LEU A 11 -12.32 7.24 -22.14
CA LEU A 11 -13.30 7.60 -21.12
C LEU A 11 -12.64 8.48 -20.06
N PRO A 12 -13.17 9.68 -19.78
CA PRO A 12 -12.61 10.56 -18.79
C PRO A 12 -12.74 9.92 -17.39
N PHE A 13 -11.68 9.98 -16.59
CA PHE A 13 -11.55 9.41 -15.25
C PHE A 13 -12.54 9.95 -14.21
N SER A 14 -13.33 10.94 -14.57
CA SER A 14 -14.37 11.54 -13.71
C SER A 14 -15.71 10.77 -13.73
N LEU A 15 -15.83 9.70 -14.48
CA LEU A 15 -17.01 8.87 -14.41
C LEU A 15 -16.98 8.10 -13.07
N ASP A 16 -17.91 8.44 -12.20
CA ASP A 16 -18.18 7.75 -10.94
C ASP A 16 -18.32 6.24 -11.21
N VAL A 17 -17.24 5.50 -10.93
CA VAL A 17 -17.09 4.08 -11.27
C VAL A 17 -17.98 3.21 -10.37
N GLY A 18 -18.68 3.78 -9.39
CA GLY A 18 -19.55 3.08 -8.44
C GLY A 18 -20.91 2.64 -8.97
N GLY A 19 -21.36 3.07 -10.16
CA GLY A 19 -22.68 2.76 -10.68
C GLY A 19 -22.83 1.32 -11.18
N ARG A 20 -24.02 0.71 -11.00
CA ARG A 20 -24.34 -0.66 -11.51
C ARG A 20 -24.03 -0.85 -12.99
N LYS A 21 -24.19 0.19 -13.82
CA LYS A 21 -23.91 0.17 -15.27
C LYS A 21 -22.44 0.03 -15.57
N THR A 22 -21.58 0.71 -14.82
CA THR A 22 -20.12 0.65 -15.02
C THR A 22 -19.56 -0.73 -14.63
N ARG A 23 -20.07 -1.33 -13.55
CA ARG A 23 -19.71 -2.72 -13.16
C ARG A 23 -20.04 -3.73 -14.27
N TRP A 24 -21.14 -3.54 -14.98
CA TRP A 24 -21.54 -4.43 -16.08
C TRP A 24 -20.58 -4.30 -17.28
N VAL A 25 -20.23 -3.08 -17.65
CA VAL A 25 -19.25 -2.80 -18.73
C VAL A 25 -17.87 -3.38 -18.40
N LEU A 26 -17.41 -3.26 -17.16
CA LEU A 26 -16.14 -3.83 -16.70
C LEU A 26 -16.16 -5.37 -16.76
N ARG A 27 -17.24 -6.02 -16.32
CA ARG A 27 -17.42 -7.49 -16.42
C ARG A 27 -17.45 -7.99 -17.86
N LEU A 28 -18.10 -7.26 -18.76
CA LEU A 28 -18.13 -7.59 -20.18
C LEU A 28 -16.74 -7.46 -20.82
N GLY A 29 -15.99 -6.42 -20.46
CA GLY A 29 -14.63 -6.21 -20.92
C GLY A 29 -13.67 -7.30 -20.49
N ASP A 30 -13.76 -7.75 -19.23
CA ASP A 30 -12.98 -8.87 -18.70
C ASP A 30 -13.23 -10.16 -19.49
N ALA A 31 -14.52 -10.45 -19.79
CA ALA A 31 -14.89 -11.64 -20.56
C ALA A 31 -14.41 -11.61 -22.03
N MET A 32 -14.23 -10.43 -22.59
CA MET A 32 -13.82 -10.22 -23.99
C MET A 32 -12.30 -10.16 -24.20
N MET A 33 -11.51 -10.07 -23.15
CA MET A 33 -10.04 -10.02 -23.28
C MET A 33 -9.45 -11.40 -23.55
N SER A 34 -8.74 -11.53 -24.66
CA SER A 34 -8.08 -12.79 -25.03
C SER A 34 -6.91 -13.12 -24.08
N SER A 35 -6.63 -14.41 -23.88
CA SER A 35 -5.51 -14.91 -23.07
C SER A 35 -4.13 -14.39 -23.51
N ALA A 36 -3.96 -14.07 -24.80
CA ALA A 36 -2.73 -13.51 -25.35
C ALA A 36 -2.49 -12.06 -24.88
N ARG A 37 -3.55 -11.25 -24.71
CA ARG A 37 -3.44 -9.89 -24.19
C ARG A 37 -3.17 -9.87 -22.70
N ARG A 38 -3.66 -10.86 -21.96
CA ARG A 38 -3.42 -11.02 -20.52
C ARG A 38 -1.94 -11.20 -20.20
N ARG A 39 -1.23 -11.99 -21.01
CA ARG A 39 0.22 -12.25 -20.88
C ARG A 39 1.10 -11.07 -21.25
N ASN A 40 0.58 -10.06 -21.95
CA ASN A 40 1.31 -8.89 -22.40
C ASN A 40 0.97 -7.62 -21.61
N PHE A 41 0.35 -7.76 -20.45
CA PHE A 41 0.13 -6.62 -19.57
C PHE A 41 1.47 -6.10 -19.04
N LYS A 42 1.66 -4.79 -19.11
CA LYS A 42 2.87 -4.14 -18.61
C LYS A 42 2.49 -3.22 -17.45
N LEU A 43 3.08 -3.47 -16.30
CA LEU A 43 3.04 -2.56 -15.17
C LEU A 43 4.35 -1.77 -15.17
N LEU A 44 4.26 -0.43 -15.25
CA LEU A 44 5.43 0.44 -15.25
C LEU A 44 6.49 0.03 -16.31
N GLY A 45 6.02 -0.43 -17.49
CA GLY A 45 6.89 -0.83 -18.60
C GLY A 45 7.39 -2.28 -18.57
N LYS A 46 7.27 -3.02 -17.44
CA LYS A 46 7.65 -4.43 -17.36
C LYS A 46 6.45 -5.36 -17.53
N PRO A 47 6.60 -6.51 -18.23
CA PRO A 47 5.53 -7.49 -18.37
C PRO A 47 5.21 -8.10 -17.00
N VAL A 48 3.92 -8.17 -16.69
CA VAL A 48 3.39 -8.76 -15.45
C VAL A 48 2.33 -9.77 -15.82
N GLU A 49 2.37 -10.94 -15.19
CA GLU A 49 1.38 -11.99 -15.37
C GLU A 49 0.17 -11.74 -14.47
N LEU A 50 -1.02 -11.57 -15.06
CA LEU A 50 -2.26 -11.28 -14.34
C LEU A 50 -3.21 -12.49 -14.34
N PRO A 51 -3.98 -12.66 -13.25
CA PRO A 51 -5.00 -13.71 -13.20
C PRO A 51 -6.14 -13.45 -14.16
N GLU A 52 -6.78 -14.54 -14.61
CA GLU A 52 -7.75 -14.52 -15.71
C GLU A 52 -9.01 -13.69 -15.47
N LYS A 53 -9.42 -13.48 -14.23
CA LYS A 53 -10.75 -12.96 -13.90
C LYS A 53 -10.86 -11.45 -13.65
N HIS A 54 -9.73 -10.72 -13.52
CA HIS A 54 -9.75 -9.34 -13.00
C HIS A 54 -8.93 -8.32 -13.79
N LEU A 55 -8.52 -8.67 -15.00
CA LEU A 55 -7.64 -7.88 -15.85
C LEU A 55 -8.13 -6.47 -16.12
N LEU A 56 -9.41 -6.28 -16.35
CA LEU A 56 -9.94 -4.96 -16.71
C LEU A 56 -10.07 -4.06 -15.48
N ARG A 57 -10.34 -4.61 -14.31
CA ARG A 57 -10.37 -3.88 -13.04
C ARG A 57 -8.98 -3.40 -12.66
N LEU A 58 -8.01 -4.32 -12.68
CA LEU A 58 -6.61 -4.00 -12.46
C LEU A 58 -6.06 -3.07 -13.55
N TRP A 59 -6.50 -3.23 -14.81
CA TRP A 59 -6.05 -2.37 -15.90
C TRP A 59 -6.63 -0.96 -15.83
N ASN A 60 -7.89 -0.78 -15.45
CA ASN A 60 -8.45 0.56 -15.20
C ASN A 60 -7.83 1.22 -13.99
N TYR A 61 -7.54 0.47 -12.95
CA TYR A 61 -6.85 0.94 -11.76
C TYR A 61 -5.36 1.20 -12.05
N ALA A 62 -4.70 0.30 -12.79
CA ALA A 62 -3.27 0.34 -13.12
C ALA A 62 -2.94 1.09 -14.43
N GLY A 63 -3.88 1.16 -15.37
CA GLY A 63 -3.53 1.39 -16.78
C GLY A 63 -3.33 2.83 -17.19
N THR A 64 -3.67 3.82 -16.39
CA THR A 64 -3.59 5.22 -16.81
C THR A 64 -2.82 6.14 -15.89
N ASN A 65 -2.62 5.80 -14.62
CA ASN A 65 -2.04 6.72 -13.65
C ASN A 65 -0.96 6.13 -12.73
N ILE A 66 -0.67 4.82 -12.77
CA ILE A 66 0.27 4.22 -11.82
C ILE A 66 1.66 4.82 -11.96
N ASP A 67 2.22 4.85 -13.16
CA ASP A 67 3.53 5.48 -13.38
C ASP A 67 3.53 6.93 -12.89
N ARG A 68 2.46 7.67 -13.18
CA ARG A 68 2.33 9.05 -12.75
C ARG A 68 2.13 9.15 -11.25
N THR A 69 1.24 8.36 -10.65
CA THR A 69 0.93 8.43 -9.22
C THR A 69 2.13 8.04 -8.36
N TYR A 70 2.74 6.89 -8.63
CA TYR A 70 3.86 6.40 -7.81
C TYR A 70 5.15 7.18 -8.08
N ARG A 71 5.53 7.42 -9.35
CA ARG A 71 6.76 8.17 -9.69
C ARG A 71 6.67 9.65 -9.37
N SER A 72 5.47 10.24 -9.40
CA SER A 72 5.27 11.65 -9.07
C SER A 72 4.94 11.90 -7.60
N SER A 73 4.88 10.86 -6.76
CA SER A 73 4.75 11.04 -5.34
C SER A 73 5.97 11.78 -4.80
N ASP A 74 5.77 13.02 -4.40
CA ASP A 74 6.83 13.85 -3.84
C ASP A 74 7.35 13.23 -2.55
N LEU A 75 6.47 12.73 -1.69
CA LEU A 75 6.87 12.05 -0.46
C LEU A 75 7.77 10.84 -0.75
N TRP A 76 7.42 9.96 -1.71
CA TRP A 76 8.26 8.84 -2.10
C TRP A 76 9.66 9.29 -2.55
N ARG A 77 9.73 10.31 -3.41
CA ARG A 77 11.00 10.84 -3.92
C ARG A 77 11.87 11.42 -2.79
N TYR A 78 11.26 12.16 -1.86
CA TYR A 78 11.97 12.72 -0.71
C TYR A 78 12.43 11.64 0.26
N VAL A 79 11.58 10.68 0.60
CA VAL A 79 11.96 9.57 1.50
C VAL A 79 13.09 8.75 0.88
N LEU A 80 13.00 8.41 -0.42
CA LEU A 80 14.05 7.67 -1.10
C LEU A 80 15.39 8.40 -1.16
N ALA A 81 15.41 9.73 -1.19
CA ALA A 81 16.66 10.48 -1.19
C ALA A 81 17.49 10.24 0.10
N HIS A 82 16.85 9.79 1.17
CA HIS A 82 17.45 9.53 2.47
C HIS A 82 17.61 8.04 2.80
N VAL A 83 17.14 7.15 1.90
CA VAL A 83 17.30 5.69 2.02
C VAL A 83 18.44 5.22 1.14
N ARG A 84 19.25 4.29 1.64
CA ARG A 84 20.36 3.69 0.88
C ARG A 84 19.84 3.02 -0.40
N GLU A 85 20.59 3.10 -1.48
CA GLU A 85 20.24 2.47 -2.76
C GLU A 85 20.16 0.94 -2.66
N ASP A 86 21.05 0.33 -1.87
CA ASP A 86 21.07 -1.10 -1.56
C ASP A 86 20.28 -1.46 -0.30
N GLY A 87 19.43 -0.54 0.19
CA GLY A 87 18.66 -0.69 1.41
C GLY A 87 17.56 -1.75 1.32
N ARG A 88 16.92 -2.02 2.45
CA ARG A 88 15.81 -2.97 2.59
C ARG A 88 14.50 -2.23 2.77
N PHE A 89 13.55 -2.52 1.91
CA PHE A 89 12.23 -1.87 1.89
C PHE A 89 11.12 -2.89 2.08
N ILE A 90 10.19 -2.60 2.98
CA ILE A 90 8.97 -3.37 3.20
C ILE A 90 7.76 -2.52 2.82
N ASP A 91 6.88 -3.06 1.97
CA ASP A 91 5.61 -2.46 1.56
C ASP A 91 4.44 -3.29 2.11
N ILE A 92 3.78 -2.80 3.17
CA ILE A 92 2.64 -3.44 3.83
C ILE A 92 1.36 -2.81 3.29
N GLY A 93 0.53 -3.63 2.64
CA GLY A 93 -0.54 -3.17 1.76
C GLY A 93 0.01 -2.83 0.38
N ALA A 94 0.82 -3.75 -0.19
CA ALA A 94 1.54 -3.51 -1.43
C ALA A 94 0.61 -3.28 -2.65
N ASN A 95 -0.65 -3.66 -2.55
CA ASN A 95 -1.67 -3.48 -3.58
C ASN A 95 -1.18 -4.06 -4.92
N ILE A 96 -0.99 -3.24 -5.94
CA ILE A 96 -0.48 -3.65 -7.26
C ILE A 96 1.05 -3.61 -7.37
N GLY A 97 1.77 -3.37 -6.27
CA GLY A 97 3.22 -3.42 -6.19
C GLY A 97 3.96 -2.21 -6.78
N GLY A 98 3.30 -1.05 -6.87
CA GLY A 98 3.91 0.13 -7.48
C GLY A 98 5.20 0.57 -6.78
N TYR A 99 5.18 0.69 -5.46
CA TYR A 99 6.37 1.08 -4.68
C TYR A 99 7.43 -0.02 -4.63
N LEU A 100 7.03 -1.30 -4.56
CA LEU A 100 7.96 -2.45 -4.63
C LEU A 100 8.78 -2.39 -5.91
N LYS A 101 8.10 -2.19 -7.05
CA LYS A 101 8.78 -2.10 -8.34
C LYS A 101 9.76 -0.93 -8.39
N LEU A 102 9.37 0.25 -7.91
CA LEU A 102 10.23 1.42 -7.91
C LEU A 102 11.45 1.25 -7.00
N ALA A 103 11.27 0.63 -5.84
CA ALA A 103 12.36 0.30 -4.92
C ALA A 103 13.31 -0.73 -5.52
N ASN A 104 12.77 -1.79 -6.15
CA ASN A 104 13.57 -2.82 -6.82
C ASN A 104 14.36 -2.25 -8.02
N GLU A 105 13.77 -1.32 -8.80
CA GLU A 105 14.49 -0.62 -9.89
C GLU A 105 15.67 0.23 -9.39
N ARG A 106 15.58 0.70 -8.15
CA ARG A 106 16.67 1.44 -7.49
C ARG A 106 17.77 0.52 -6.94
N GLY A 107 17.56 -0.78 -6.91
CA GLY A 107 18.51 -1.76 -6.36
C GLY A 107 18.23 -2.17 -4.91
N MET A 108 17.14 -1.70 -4.32
CA MET A 108 16.75 -2.10 -2.96
C MET A 108 16.30 -3.57 -2.92
N THR A 109 16.55 -4.24 -1.80
CA THR A 109 15.95 -5.55 -1.52
C THR A 109 14.55 -5.32 -0.93
N THR A 110 13.53 -5.92 -1.55
CA THR A 110 12.13 -5.60 -1.26
C THR A 110 11.36 -6.79 -0.70
N LEU A 111 10.49 -6.50 0.27
CA LEU A 111 9.44 -7.38 0.77
C LEU A 111 8.09 -6.70 0.60
N GLY A 112 7.17 -7.35 -0.12
CA GLY A 112 5.76 -6.95 -0.21
C GLY A 112 4.87 -7.84 0.65
N VAL A 113 3.87 -7.23 1.28
CA VAL A 113 2.79 -7.96 1.96
C VAL A 113 1.45 -7.43 1.44
N GLU A 114 0.61 -8.34 0.92
CA GLU A 114 -0.68 -7.98 0.34
C GLU A 114 -1.75 -9.00 0.76
N ALA A 115 -2.76 -8.52 1.47
CA ALA A 115 -3.82 -9.36 2.02
C ALA A 115 -4.90 -9.75 1.00
N ASN A 116 -5.09 -8.92 -0.04
CA ASN A 116 -6.11 -9.19 -1.04
C ASN A 116 -5.77 -10.46 -1.82
N PRO A 117 -6.59 -11.54 -1.72
CA PRO A 117 -6.31 -12.83 -2.35
C PRO A 117 -6.33 -12.78 -3.89
N GLU A 118 -6.74 -11.68 -4.49
CA GLU A 118 -6.68 -11.47 -5.93
C GLU A 118 -5.37 -10.77 -6.36
N LEU A 119 -4.77 -9.98 -5.49
CA LEU A 119 -3.55 -9.21 -5.77
C LEU A 119 -2.28 -9.93 -5.29
N GLY A 120 -2.25 -10.37 -4.05
CA GLY A 120 -1.09 -11.01 -3.45
C GLY A 120 -0.47 -12.11 -4.31
N PRO A 121 -1.25 -13.13 -4.77
CA PRO A 121 -0.72 -14.20 -5.65
C PRO A 121 -0.21 -13.70 -7.00
N VAL A 122 -0.66 -12.54 -7.49
CA VAL A 122 -0.13 -11.92 -8.71
C VAL A 122 1.26 -11.37 -8.46
N LEU A 123 1.44 -10.65 -7.34
CA LEU A 123 2.74 -10.12 -6.96
C LEU A 123 3.75 -11.25 -6.71
N GLU A 124 3.34 -12.31 -6.01
CA GLU A 124 4.19 -13.50 -5.76
C GLU A 124 4.68 -14.18 -7.05
N ARG A 125 3.82 -14.31 -8.06
CA ARG A 125 4.21 -14.88 -9.37
C ARG A 125 5.17 -13.98 -10.15
N ASN A 126 5.23 -12.70 -9.82
CA ASN A 126 6.05 -11.72 -10.54
C ASN A 126 7.21 -11.19 -9.68
N ARG A 127 7.82 -12.05 -8.87
CA ARG A 127 8.94 -11.70 -7.96
C ARG A 127 10.11 -11.02 -8.67
N GLN A 128 10.35 -11.32 -9.95
CA GLN A 128 11.38 -10.65 -10.76
C GLN A 128 11.14 -9.14 -10.94
N VAL A 129 9.89 -8.68 -10.66
CA VAL A 129 9.51 -7.27 -10.73
C VAL A 129 9.39 -6.66 -9.34
N PHE A 130 8.85 -7.42 -8.38
CA PHE A 130 8.42 -6.91 -7.08
C PHE A 130 9.29 -7.35 -5.89
N GLY A 131 10.23 -8.26 -6.12
CA GLY A 131 11.02 -8.88 -5.03
C GLY A 131 10.25 -9.97 -4.29
N GLU A 132 10.59 -10.19 -3.03
CA GLU A 132 9.87 -11.13 -2.17
C GLU A 132 8.47 -10.61 -1.86
N VAL A 133 7.45 -11.46 -1.93
CA VAL A 133 6.06 -11.09 -1.61
C VAL A 133 5.37 -12.22 -0.85
N HIS A 134 4.53 -11.87 0.11
CA HIS A 134 3.67 -12.78 0.86
C HIS A 134 2.21 -12.35 0.78
N SER A 135 1.34 -13.30 0.35
CA SER A 135 -0.13 -13.11 0.29
C SER A 135 -0.77 -13.39 1.65
N VAL A 136 -0.57 -12.47 2.59
CA VAL A 136 -1.12 -12.52 3.95
C VAL A 136 -1.48 -11.12 4.41
N ALA A 137 -2.32 -11.00 5.43
CA ALA A 137 -2.49 -9.75 6.16
C ALA A 137 -1.45 -9.65 7.28
N LEU A 138 -1.10 -8.42 7.68
CA LEU A 138 -0.38 -8.19 8.93
C LEU A 138 -1.32 -7.60 9.98
N GLY A 139 -1.15 -8.08 11.21
CA GLY A 139 -1.89 -7.65 12.38
C GLY A 139 -1.06 -7.81 13.65
N ASP A 140 -1.70 -7.74 14.81
CA ASP A 140 -1.08 -7.84 16.14
C ASP A 140 -0.95 -9.29 16.66
N ALA A 141 -1.62 -10.25 15.98
CA ALA A 141 -1.58 -11.68 16.31
C ALA A 141 -1.67 -12.54 15.04
N GLU A 142 -1.30 -13.81 15.16
CA GLU A 142 -1.50 -14.81 14.11
C GLU A 142 -2.92 -15.35 14.16
N GLY A 143 -3.53 -15.56 12.99
CA GLY A 143 -4.89 -16.09 12.92
C GLY A 143 -5.50 -16.03 11.52
N VAL A 144 -6.81 -16.04 11.50
CA VAL A 144 -7.65 -15.87 10.29
C VAL A 144 -8.67 -14.79 10.58
N GLU A 145 -8.75 -13.80 9.71
CA GLU A 145 -9.67 -12.68 9.88
C GLU A 145 -10.47 -12.38 8.61
N PRO A 146 -11.68 -11.81 8.75
CA PRO A 146 -12.47 -11.37 7.62
C PRO A 146 -11.84 -10.16 6.94
N PHE A 147 -11.59 -10.27 5.64
CA PHE A 147 -11.08 -9.22 4.78
C PHE A 147 -12.18 -8.71 3.85
N HIS A 148 -12.45 -7.42 3.88
CA HIS A 148 -13.52 -6.77 3.14
C HIS A 148 -13.00 -6.25 1.80
N ILE A 149 -13.50 -6.83 0.70
CA ILE A 149 -13.04 -6.51 -0.65
C ILE A 149 -13.97 -5.49 -1.29
N SER A 150 -13.38 -4.44 -1.84
CA SER A 150 -14.05 -3.49 -2.73
C SER A 150 -13.68 -3.80 -4.18
N ASP A 151 -14.63 -4.33 -4.94
CA ASP A 151 -14.44 -4.63 -6.36
C ASP A 151 -14.29 -3.37 -7.22
N SER A 152 -14.87 -2.26 -6.78
CA SER A 152 -14.81 -0.98 -7.49
C SER A 152 -13.54 -0.20 -7.19
N ASN A 153 -12.94 -0.43 -6.02
CA ASN A 153 -11.65 0.14 -5.61
C ASN A 153 -10.84 -0.90 -4.82
N PRO A 154 -10.09 -1.78 -5.50
CA PRO A 154 -9.30 -2.81 -4.82
C PRO A 154 -8.33 -2.26 -3.76
N GLY A 155 -7.79 -1.05 -3.97
CA GLY A 155 -6.94 -0.37 -3.00
C GLY A 155 -7.65 0.05 -1.70
N GLY A 156 -8.97 0.12 -1.70
CA GLY A 156 -9.76 0.39 -0.50
C GLY A 156 -10.22 -0.86 0.24
N SER A 157 -9.73 -2.05 -0.10
CA SER A 157 -10.01 -3.30 0.62
C SER A 157 -9.25 -3.34 1.94
N SER A 158 -9.85 -3.91 3.02
CA SER A 158 -9.29 -3.81 4.37
C SER A 158 -9.79 -4.93 5.29
N LEU A 159 -9.03 -5.20 6.38
CA LEU A 159 -9.52 -5.94 7.55
C LEU A 159 -10.55 -5.13 8.34
N VAL A 160 -10.50 -3.80 8.28
CA VAL A 160 -11.41 -2.92 9.02
C VAL A 160 -12.64 -2.61 8.19
N LYS A 161 -13.81 -3.05 8.69
CA LYS A 161 -15.09 -2.73 8.08
C LYS A 161 -15.43 -1.25 8.27
N SER A 162 -15.85 -0.60 7.20
CA SER A 162 -16.45 0.73 7.23
C SER A 162 -17.93 0.64 6.93
N ASP A 163 -18.78 1.32 7.73
CA ASP A 163 -20.22 1.36 7.51
C ASP A 163 -20.61 2.19 6.27
N LYS A 164 -19.75 3.13 5.90
CA LYS A 164 -19.99 4.01 4.75
C LYS A 164 -19.43 3.43 3.45
N GLY A 165 -18.55 2.40 3.53
CA GLY A 165 -17.80 1.88 2.38
C GLY A 165 -16.98 2.97 1.68
N TRP A 166 -16.16 2.60 0.70
CA TRP A 166 -15.47 3.62 -0.09
C TRP A 166 -16.51 4.34 -0.98
N LYS A 167 -16.79 5.63 -0.71
CA LYS A 167 -17.72 6.51 -1.45
C LYS A 167 -19.09 5.85 -1.72
N SER A 168 -19.81 5.48 -0.66
CA SER A 168 -21.21 5.04 -0.72
C SER A 168 -21.51 3.69 -1.40
N SER A 169 -20.54 2.95 -1.90
CA SER A 169 -20.81 1.66 -2.57
C SER A 169 -20.63 0.41 -1.70
N GLY A 170 -20.13 0.56 -0.47
CA GLY A 170 -19.89 -0.57 0.45
C GLY A 170 -18.79 -1.51 -0.02
N TYR A 171 -18.58 -2.58 0.74
CA TYR A 171 -17.78 -3.73 0.29
C TYR A 171 -18.65 -4.67 -0.54
N ASP A 172 -18.07 -5.23 -1.60
CA ASP A 172 -18.79 -6.14 -2.48
C ASP A 172 -18.85 -7.56 -1.90
N ARG A 173 -17.85 -7.95 -1.11
CA ARG A 173 -17.73 -9.28 -0.48
C ARG A 173 -16.73 -9.27 0.67
N THR A 174 -16.83 -10.31 1.50
CA THR A 174 -15.88 -10.58 2.58
C THR A 174 -15.32 -11.98 2.37
N VAL A 175 -14.02 -12.15 2.61
CA VAL A 175 -13.31 -13.43 2.52
C VAL A 175 -12.40 -13.58 3.74
N ASP A 176 -12.16 -14.80 4.18
CA ASP A 176 -11.20 -15.04 5.24
C ASP A 176 -9.78 -15.02 4.68
N VAL A 177 -8.87 -14.32 5.36
CA VAL A 177 -7.44 -14.25 5.03
C VAL A 177 -6.58 -14.66 6.23
N GLN A 178 -5.42 -15.22 5.93
CA GLN A 178 -4.41 -15.47 6.97
C GLN A 178 -3.83 -14.17 7.46
N VAL A 179 -3.67 -14.06 8.78
CA VAL A 179 -3.01 -12.93 9.45
C VAL A 179 -1.77 -13.43 10.16
N THR A 180 -0.70 -12.65 10.09
CA THR A 180 0.53 -12.87 10.86
C THR A 180 1.07 -11.53 11.37
N THR A 181 2.16 -11.55 12.14
CA THR A 181 2.82 -10.33 12.59
C THR A 181 4.05 -10.03 11.73
N LEU A 182 4.44 -8.75 11.62
CA LEU A 182 5.70 -8.42 10.94
C LEU A 182 6.89 -9.06 11.63
N ASP A 183 6.89 -9.13 12.97
CA ASP A 183 7.96 -9.76 13.74
C ASP A 183 8.11 -11.24 13.39
N HIS A 184 6.99 -11.98 13.28
CA HIS A 184 7.02 -13.40 12.89
C HIS A 184 7.52 -13.57 11.44
N LEU A 185 7.03 -12.74 10.52
CA LEU A 185 7.42 -12.78 9.12
C LEU A 185 8.93 -12.53 8.95
N LEU A 186 9.47 -11.51 9.61
CA LEU A 186 10.91 -11.22 9.59
C LEU A 186 11.73 -12.34 10.21
N GLN A 187 11.29 -12.91 11.32
CA GLN A 187 12.01 -13.99 11.99
C GLN A 187 12.04 -15.28 11.16
N THR A 188 10.95 -15.61 10.46
CA THR A 188 10.81 -16.92 9.79
C THR A 188 11.21 -16.89 8.32
N LYS A 189 11.03 -15.77 7.63
CA LYS A 189 11.26 -15.65 6.18
C LYS A 189 12.51 -14.86 5.83
N LEU A 190 12.91 -13.91 6.67
CA LEU A 190 14.01 -13.00 6.42
C LEU A 190 14.92 -12.87 7.65
N PRO A 191 15.44 -14.00 8.20
CA PRO A 191 16.26 -13.98 9.42
C PRO A 191 17.53 -13.14 9.28
N ASP A 192 18.08 -13.04 8.06
CA ASP A 192 19.30 -12.28 7.76
C ASP A 192 19.06 -10.75 7.60
N TRP A 193 17.81 -10.30 7.75
CA TRP A 193 17.52 -8.89 7.72
C TRP A 193 17.74 -8.26 9.11
N ASP A 194 18.96 -7.89 9.42
CA ASP A 194 19.29 -7.23 10.69
C ASP A 194 18.75 -5.81 10.79
N VAL A 195 18.66 -5.12 9.64
CA VAL A 195 18.15 -3.74 9.53
C VAL A 195 17.16 -3.66 8.38
N VAL A 196 16.07 -2.92 8.59
CA VAL A 196 15.12 -2.49 7.58
C VAL A 196 15.22 -0.97 7.46
N ASP A 197 15.54 -0.48 6.27
CA ASP A 197 15.77 0.95 6.07
C ASP A 197 14.46 1.73 6.00
N LEU A 198 13.41 1.14 5.38
CA LEU A 198 12.11 1.77 5.27
C LEU A 198 10.99 0.71 5.31
N VAL A 199 9.96 0.98 6.10
CA VAL A 199 8.66 0.29 6.07
C VAL A 199 7.59 1.26 5.62
N LYS A 200 6.81 0.92 4.58
CA LYS A 200 5.56 1.61 4.26
C LYS A 200 4.39 0.81 4.84
N ILE A 201 3.44 1.49 5.47
CA ILE A 201 2.19 0.91 6.00
C ILE A 201 1.02 1.68 5.40
N ASP A 202 0.19 0.97 4.63
CA ASP A 202 -1.00 1.51 3.98
C ASP A 202 -2.02 0.37 3.82
N VAL A 203 -2.76 0.12 4.90
CA VAL A 203 -3.64 -1.04 5.05
C VAL A 203 -5.10 -0.66 5.30
N GLU A 204 -5.42 0.59 4.98
CA GLU A 204 -6.79 1.09 4.92
C GLU A 204 -7.56 0.97 6.24
N GLY A 205 -6.89 1.31 7.36
CA GLY A 205 -7.47 1.42 8.70
C GLY A 205 -6.94 0.39 9.71
N ALA A 206 -6.12 -0.60 9.30
CA ALA A 206 -5.52 -1.58 10.20
C ALA A 206 -4.09 -1.21 10.66
N GLU A 207 -3.64 0.02 10.46
CA GLU A 207 -2.28 0.49 10.73
C GLU A 207 -1.86 0.27 12.20
N GLU A 208 -2.78 0.51 13.13
CA GLU A 208 -2.53 0.27 14.56
C GLU A 208 -2.20 -1.20 14.85
N SER A 209 -2.99 -2.13 14.29
CA SER A 209 -2.79 -3.57 14.48
C SER A 209 -1.44 -4.01 13.89
N VAL A 210 -1.07 -3.50 12.70
CA VAL A 210 0.24 -3.74 12.09
C VAL A 210 1.37 -3.26 13.01
N VAL A 211 1.30 -2.03 13.55
CA VAL A 211 2.32 -1.48 14.45
C VAL A 211 2.42 -2.28 15.75
N ARG A 212 1.31 -2.80 16.27
CA ARG A 212 1.32 -3.70 17.43
C ARG A 212 2.00 -5.04 17.13
N GLY A 213 1.92 -5.54 15.89
CA GLY A 213 2.57 -6.77 15.43
C GLY A 213 4.06 -6.65 15.10
N MET A 214 4.70 -5.49 15.34
CA MET A 214 6.11 -5.26 15.06
C MET A 214 6.93 -4.81 16.31
N GLN A 215 6.43 -5.09 17.51
CA GLN A 215 7.00 -4.61 18.78
C GLN A 215 8.45 -5.03 19.01
N LYS A 216 8.82 -6.27 18.64
CA LYS A 216 10.20 -6.75 18.76
C LYS A 216 11.12 -5.98 17.81
N SER A 217 10.71 -5.80 16.57
CA SER A 217 11.49 -5.06 15.56
C SER A 217 11.65 -3.58 15.94
N LEU A 218 10.61 -2.97 16.55
CA LEU A 218 10.66 -1.60 17.05
C LEU A 218 11.62 -1.48 18.26
N SER A 219 11.47 -2.37 19.25
CA SER A 219 12.26 -2.32 20.49
C SER A 219 13.75 -2.59 20.29
N THR A 220 14.10 -3.34 19.25
CA THR A 220 15.50 -3.63 18.89
C THR A 220 16.11 -2.59 17.96
N GLY A 221 15.36 -1.56 17.55
CA GLY A 221 15.83 -0.56 16.58
C GLY A 221 16.09 -1.13 15.19
N LYS A 222 15.46 -2.26 14.85
CA LYS A 222 15.64 -2.94 13.56
C LYS A 222 15.16 -2.10 12.38
N ILE A 223 14.14 -1.25 12.57
CA ILE A 223 13.50 -0.44 11.53
C ILE A 223 13.96 1.02 11.67
N ARG A 224 14.56 1.60 10.63
CA ARG A 224 15.09 2.97 10.65
C ARG A 224 14.01 4.02 10.43
N ALA A 225 13.12 3.76 9.48
CA ALA A 225 12.05 4.68 9.12
C ALA A 225 10.75 3.94 8.81
N ILE A 226 9.62 4.58 9.12
CA ILE A 226 8.27 4.07 8.85
C ILE A 226 7.47 5.19 8.19
N TRP A 227 7.00 4.95 6.98
CA TRP A 227 6.03 5.79 6.31
C TRP A 227 4.65 5.15 6.47
N CYS A 228 3.74 5.81 7.14
CA CYS A 228 2.43 5.27 7.49
C CYS A 228 1.32 6.21 7.02
N GLU A 229 0.37 5.71 6.21
CA GLU A 229 -0.91 6.39 6.01
C GLU A 229 -1.72 6.24 7.31
N VAL A 230 -2.20 7.35 7.85
CA VAL A 230 -2.93 7.38 9.13
C VAL A 230 -4.21 8.17 8.99
N ARG A 231 -5.10 8.03 10.00
CA ARG A 231 -6.44 8.59 9.93
C ARG A 231 -6.72 9.53 11.08
N GLY A 232 -7.31 10.66 10.74
CA GLY A 232 -7.79 11.65 11.70
C GLY A 232 -9.16 11.28 12.29
N PRO A 233 -9.72 12.18 13.14
CA PRO A 233 -10.93 11.90 13.92
C PRO A 233 -12.20 11.75 13.08
N GLU A 234 -12.24 12.30 11.87
CA GLU A 234 -13.42 12.24 10.99
C GLU A 234 -13.41 11.03 10.05
N SER A 235 -12.42 10.14 10.18
CA SER A 235 -12.39 8.91 9.40
C SER A 235 -13.52 7.97 9.83
N ASP A 236 -14.10 7.29 8.87
CA ASP A 236 -15.09 6.25 9.07
C ASP A 236 -14.46 4.86 9.35
N ARG A 237 -13.14 4.76 9.24
CA ARG A 237 -12.34 3.58 9.58
C ARG A 237 -11.32 3.97 10.62
N ASN A 238 -11.32 3.30 11.75
CA ASN A 238 -10.35 3.49 12.83
C ASN A 238 -10.03 4.98 13.09
N PRO A 239 -11.05 5.80 13.48
CA PRO A 239 -10.85 7.22 13.72
C PRO A 239 -9.75 7.44 14.77
N ASN A 240 -8.91 8.46 14.56
CA ASN A 240 -7.75 8.78 15.41
C ASN A 240 -6.61 7.76 15.37
N SER A 241 -6.52 6.86 14.38
CA SER A 241 -5.35 5.97 14.25
C SER A 241 -4.03 6.76 14.23
N ALA A 242 -4.03 7.98 13.69
CA ALA A 242 -2.87 8.88 13.72
C ALA A 242 -2.32 9.10 15.14
N LEU A 243 -3.20 9.36 16.13
CA LEU A 243 -2.77 9.58 17.51
C LEU A 243 -2.27 8.32 18.19
N VAL A 244 -2.92 7.17 17.88
CA VAL A 244 -2.54 5.87 18.46
C VAL A 244 -1.22 5.40 17.89
N VAL A 245 -1.08 5.40 16.56
CA VAL A 245 0.16 5.03 15.85
C VAL A 245 1.32 5.94 16.28
N ASN A 246 1.07 7.26 16.37
CA ASN A 246 2.08 8.20 16.87
C ASN A 246 2.55 7.85 18.28
N ARG A 247 1.63 7.57 19.22
CA ARG A 247 1.97 7.18 20.59
C ARG A 247 2.78 5.88 20.64
N LEU A 248 2.38 4.88 19.87
CA LEU A 248 3.07 3.60 19.82
C LEU A 248 4.50 3.77 19.32
N LEU A 249 4.70 4.47 18.20
CA LEU A 249 6.02 4.61 17.59
C LEU A 249 6.93 5.57 18.37
N THR A 250 6.39 6.69 18.88
CA THR A 250 7.19 7.60 19.72
C THR A 250 7.56 6.96 21.05
N GLY A 251 6.75 6.03 21.58
CA GLY A 251 7.11 5.20 22.73
C GLY A 251 8.34 4.31 22.50
N HIS A 252 8.68 4.01 21.25
CA HIS A 252 9.89 3.31 20.82
C HIS A 252 11.02 4.26 20.36
N GLY A 253 10.89 5.56 20.61
CA GLY A 253 11.94 6.55 20.32
C GLY A 253 11.89 7.15 18.91
N TYR A 254 10.86 6.83 18.11
CA TYR A 254 10.71 7.47 16.80
C TYR A 254 10.23 8.93 16.94
N GLN A 255 10.67 9.77 16.02
CA GLN A 255 10.16 11.13 15.83
C GLN A 255 9.19 11.14 14.64
N ALA A 256 8.05 11.81 14.79
CA ALA A 256 6.99 11.88 13.80
C ALA A 256 7.02 13.18 13.01
N PHE A 257 6.88 13.10 11.70
CA PHE A 257 6.88 14.24 10.78
C PHE A 257 5.71 14.15 9.79
N CYS A 258 5.10 15.31 9.53
CA CYS A 258 4.22 15.53 8.38
C CYS A 258 5.05 15.96 7.17
N PHE A 259 4.58 15.60 5.98
CA PHE A 259 5.20 16.00 4.71
C PHE A 259 4.39 17.11 4.03
N ASP A 260 5.08 18.14 3.57
CA ASP A 260 4.50 19.26 2.81
C ASP A 260 5.46 19.67 1.68
N SER A 261 5.19 19.20 0.47
CA SER A 261 6.04 19.44 -0.69
C SER A 261 6.14 20.92 -1.11
N SER A 262 5.23 21.77 -0.63
CA SER A 262 5.24 23.20 -0.93
C SER A 262 6.21 23.99 -0.02
N SER A 263 6.70 23.37 1.04
CA SER A 263 7.61 23.99 2.02
C SER A 263 9.07 23.85 1.60
N LYS A 264 9.90 24.86 1.92
CA LYS A 264 11.36 24.79 1.82
C LYS A 264 11.93 23.66 2.69
N HIS A 265 11.30 23.41 3.85
CA HIS A 265 11.57 22.29 4.74
C HIS A 265 10.37 21.35 4.70
N PRO A 266 10.37 20.31 3.83
CA PRO A 266 9.18 19.53 3.54
C PRO A 266 8.73 18.65 4.71
N PHE A 267 9.62 18.32 5.64
CA PHE A 267 9.27 17.57 6.84
C PHE A 267 9.13 18.51 8.03
N ARG A 268 7.94 18.53 8.62
CA ARG A 268 7.62 19.29 9.83
C ARG A 268 7.25 18.34 10.97
N PRO A 269 7.70 18.56 12.21
CA PRO A 269 7.27 17.76 13.34
C PRO A 269 5.74 17.61 13.39
N PHE A 270 5.27 16.41 13.66
CA PHE A 270 3.84 16.16 13.81
C PHE A 270 3.34 16.72 15.14
N GLU A 271 2.30 17.53 15.09
CA GLU A 271 1.65 18.10 16.27
C GLU A 271 0.28 17.43 16.50
N PRO A 272 0.15 16.56 17.52
CA PRO A 272 -1.11 15.84 17.81
C PRO A 272 -2.32 16.74 18.13
N SER A 273 -2.08 18.00 18.52
CA SER A 273 -3.13 19.00 18.82
C SER A 273 -3.65 19.74 17.59
N ALA A 274 -3.01 19.56 16.42
CA ALA A 274 -3.45 20.20 15.19
C ALA A 274 -4.79 19.64 14.70
N VAL A 275 -5.50 20.41 13.86
CA VAL A 275 -6.65 19.88 13.10
C VAL A 275 -6.12 18.88 12.07
N LEU A 276 -6.50 17.63 12.23
CA LEU A 276 -5.99 16.53 11.39
C LEU A 276 -6.93 16.28 10.21
N PRO A 277 -6.38 16.05 8.99
CA PRO A 277 -7.15 15.58 7.85
C PRO A 277 -7.79 14.22 8.12
N GLN A 278 -8.77 13.85 7.31
CA GLN A 278 -9.43 12.54 7.40
C GLN A 278 -8.42 11.38 7.20
N TYR A 279 -7.47 11.55 6.29
CA TYR A 279 -6.34 10.64 6.05
C TYR A 279 -5.13 11.44 5.56
N PHE A 280 -3.95 11.05 5.96
CA PHE A 280 -2.67 11.70 5.62
C PHE A 280 -1.49 10.79 5.95
N ASP A 281 -0.33 11.14 5.42
CA ASP A 281 0.91 10.40 5.66
C ASP A 281 1.72 10.99 6.81
N LEU A 282 2.25 10.10 7.66
CA LEU A 282 3.28 10.41 8.65
C LEU A 282 4.56 9.64 8.34
N LEU A 283 5.69 10.32 8.46
CA LEU A 283 7.00 9.71 8.45
C LEU A 283 7.54 9.65 9.88
N PHE A 284 7.87 8.46 10.33
CA PHE A 284 8.50 8.21 11.62
C PHE A 284 9.94 7.78 11.39
N VAL A 285 10.90 8.40 12.10
CA VAL A 285 12.32 8.11 11.97
C VAL A 285 12.96 7.95 13.34
N GLN A 286 13.95 7.06 13.46
CA GLN A 286 14.71 6.89 14.69
C GLN A 286 15.68 8.04 14.97
N SER A 287 16.18 8.72 13.92
CA SER A 287 17.04 9.89 14.03
C SER A 287 16.61 10.96 13.05
N ALA A 288 16.60 12.22 13.47
CA ALA A 288 16.33 13.37 12.61
C ALA A 288 17.36 13.51 11.48
N ASP A 289 18.55 12.94 11.62
CA ASP A 289 19.57 12.88 10.56
C ASP A 289 19.07 12.15 9.32
N PHE A 290 18.10 11.23 9.48
CA PHE A 290 17.47 10.53 8.37
C PHE A 290 16.81 11.47 7.36
N ILE A 291 16.31 12.62 7.80
CA ILE A 291 15.67 13.63 6.94
C ILE A 291 16.51 14.90 6.77
N GLY A 292 17.81 14.84 7.12
CA GLY A 292 18.74 15.97 6.97
C GLY A 292 18.43 17.16 7.88
N GLN A 293 17.69 16.96 8.95
CA GLN A 293 17.47 17.92 10.02
C GLN A 293 18.46 17.61 11.16
N SER A 294 19.71 18.04 11.02
CA SER A 294 20.71 18.04 12.09
C SER A 294 20.83 19.40 12.73
#